data_b5dc3b9a878569675c2fad3100fb5d22
#
_entry.id   b5dc3b9a878569675c2fad3100fb5d22
#
_cell.length_a   1.000
_cell.length_b   1.000
_cell.length_c   1.000
_cell.angle_alpha   90.00
_cell.angle_beta   90.00
_cell.angle_gamma   90.00
#
_symmetry.space_group_name_H-M   'P 1'
#
loop_
_entity.id
_entity.type
_entity.pdbx_description
1 polymer ?
#
loop_
_entity_poly.entity_id
_entity_poly.type
_entity_poly.pdbx_seq_one_letter_code
_entity_poly.pdbx_strand_id
1 'polypeptide(L)'
;MVDLDQPTLTSSVPGKEGENAPRALISVYDKSGVTAFATTLTAMGWQILSTGGTARLLRENGVEVTAVTDVPGHPEVFDGRVKTLHPAIHAPILARGDNRDDMATLAELGYPRIDLVAVNRYPFEAIAAQDPPVSESDLIEMIDIGGPTLVRASAKSHADVLIVTNPDDYGELLEILQEANGDPNSVAMSTRQRLALTAYQRTAAYDVALANTLAHRLESLEEIAS
;
A
#
# COMPACT_ATOMS: atom_id res chain seq x y z
N MET A 1 34.90 -18.93 17.43
CA MET A 1 33.75 -18.91 18.33
C MET A 1 33.52 -17.44 18.62
N VAL A 2 32.71 -16.77 17.80
CA VAL A 2 32.40 -15.34 17.95
C VAL A 2 30.98 -15.29 18.48
N ASP A 3 30.86 -14.83 19.72
CA ASP A 3 29.61 -14.61 20.43
C ASP A 3 28.96 -13.36 19.82
N LEU A 4 27.87 -13.56 19.04
CA LEU A 4 27.08 -12.46 18.51
C LEU A 4 26.01 -12.14 19.55
N ASP A 5 26.35 -11.18 20.40
CA ASP A 5 25.42 -10.51 21.31
C ASP A 5 24.29 -9.90 20.49
N GLN A 6 23.13 -10.54 20.47
CA GLN A 6 21.93 -9.99 19.82
C GLN A 6 21.36 -8.90 20.73
N PRO A 7 21.12 -7.69 20.20
CA PRO A 7 20.40 -6.71 20.98
C PRO A 7 18.97 -7.18 21.22
N THR A 8 18.61 -7.38 22.47
CA THR A 8 17.23 -7.59 22.92
C THR A 8 16.40 -6.36 22.56
N LEU A 9 15.62 -6.47 21.49
CA LEU A 9 14.62 -5.49 21.13
C LEU A 9 13.44 -5.58 22.11
N THR A 10 13.57 -4.92 23.25
CA THR A 10 12.43 -4.60 24.12
C THR A 10 11.87 -3.25 23.71
N SER A 11 11.01 -3.23 22.72
CA SER A 11 10.09 -2.13 22.52
C SER A 11 8.67 -2.70 22.56
N SER A 12 8.10 -2.70 23.75
CA SER A 12 6.67 -2.93 23.95
C SER A 12 5.91 -1.74 23.34
N VAL A 13 5.37 -1.93 22.16
CA VAL A 13 4.27 -1.09 21.68
C VAL A 13 3.09 -1.35 22.63
N PRO A 14 2.50 -0.32 23.28
CA PRO A 14 1.41 -0.55 24.22
C PRO A 14 0.22 -1.18 23.47
N GLY A 15 -0.10 -2.42 23.80
CA GLY A 15 -1.37 -3.04 23.47
C GLY A 15 -2.47 -2.25 24.16
N LYS A 16 -3.21 -1.43 23.40
CA LYS A 16 -4.44 -0.77 23.83
C LYS A 16 -5.61 -1.39 23.10
N GLU A 17 -6.77 -1.31 23.73
CA GLU A 17 -8.10 -1.74 23.25
C GLU A 17 -8.17 -1.66 21.72
N GLY A 18 -8.21 -2.82 21.03
CA GLY A 18 -8.21 -2.90 19.58
C GLY A 18 -7.22 -3.90 18.94
N GLU A 19 -6.59 -4.82 19.70
CA GLU A 19 -5.66 -5.82 19.15
C GLU A 19 -6.23 -6.67 18.01
N ASN A 20 -7.56 -6.72 17.87
CA ASN A 20 -8.28 -7.42 16.81
C ASN A 20 -8.99 -6.47 15.81
N ALA A 21 -8.81 -5.16 15.90
CA ALA A 21 -9.42 -4.24 14.95
C ALA A 21 -8.85 -4.43 13.54
N PRO A 22 -9.69 -4.49 12.50
CA PRO A 22 -9.20 -4.59 11.13
C PRO A 22 -8.37 -3.35 10.75
N ARG A 23 -7.38 -3.53 9.89
CA ARG A 23 -6.42 -2.47 9.53
C ARG A 23 -6.40 -2.22 8.04
N ALA A 24 -6.48 -0.93 7.66
CA ALA A 24 -6.37 -0.48 6.29
C ALA A 24 -5.08 0.31 6.07
N LEU A 25 -4.26 -0.10 5.12
CA LEU A 25 -3.14 0.70 4.63
C LEU A 25 -3.59 1.51 3.42
N ILE A 26 -3.58 2.83 3.54
CA ILE A 26 -4.05 3.75 2.50
C ILE A 26 -2.89 4.63 2.04
N SER A 27 -2.45 4.46 0.79
CA SER A 27 -1.39 5.24 0.17
C SER A 27 -1.75 5.55 -1.28
N VAL A 28 -2.45 6.65 -1.50
CA VAL A 28 -3.01 6.98 -2.81
C VAL A 28 -2.43 8.28 -3.35
N TYR A 29 -2.26 8.35 -4.67
CA TYR A 29 -1.95 9.58 -5.41
C TYR A 29 -3.23 10.36 -5.68
N ASP A 30 -4.18 9.76 -6.38
CA ASP A 30 -5.52 10.31 -6.56
C ASP A 30 -6.28 10.25 -5.22
N LYS A 31 -6.60 11.43 -4.70
CA LYS A 31 -7.25 11.63 -3.40
C LYS A 31 -8.78 11.62 -3.49
N SER A 32 -9.34 11.37 -4.69
CA SER A 32 -10.79 11.34 -4.90
C SER A 32 -11.46 10.35 -3.95
N GLY A 33 -12.38 10.85 -3.12
CA GLY A 33 -13.16 10.05 -2.18
C GLY A 33 -12.39 9.44 -0.99
N VAL A 34 -11.05 9.56 -0.93
CA VAL A 34 -10.24 8.85 0.08
C VAL A 34 -10.56 9.28 1.51
N THR A 35 -10.89 10.56 1.74
CA THR A 35 -11.24 11.04 3.07
C THR A 35 -12.56 10.41 3.55
N ALA A 36 -13.59 10.41 2.71
CA ALA A 36 -14.86 9.76 3.04
C ALA A 36 -14.68 8.26 3.25
N PHE A 37 -13.88 7.59 2.40
CA PHE A 37 -13.54 6.19 2.54
C PHE A 37 -12.90 5.88 3.89
N ALA A 38 -11.83 6.60 4.25
CA ALA A 38 -11.12 6.40 5.51
C ALA A 38 -11.98 6.74 6.74
N THR A 39 -12.78 7.83 6.67
CA THR A 39 -13.71 8.21 7.76
C THR A 39 -14.74 7.11 8.01
N THR A 40 -15.31 6.54 6.95
CA THR A 40 -16.31 5.46 7.07
C THR A 40 -15.67 4.18 7.63
N LEU A 41 -14.47 3.81 7.20
CA LEU A 41 -13.72 2.69 7.78
C LEU A 41 -13.47 2.92 9.28
N THR A 42 -13.00 4.12 9.66
CA THR A 42 -12.76 4.45 11.08
C THR A 42 -14.05 4.37 11.91
N ALA A 43 -15.19 4.82 11.37
CA ALA A 43 -16.48 4.71 12.03
C ALA A 43 -16.93 3.26 12.25
N MET A 44 -16.43 2.32 11.43
CA MET A 44 -16.63 0.87 11.61
C MET A 44 -15.55 0.20 12.48
N GLY A 45 -14.69 0.99 13.14
CA GLY A 45 -13.65 0.48 14.04
C GLY A 45 -12.33 0.09 13.38
N TRP A 46 -12.12 0.40 12.10
CA TRP A 46 -10.86 0.12 11.43
C TRP A 46 -9.75 1.09 11.86
N GLN A 47 -8.55 0.57 11.97
CA GLN A 47 -7.33 1.38 12.14
C GLN A 47 -6.75 1.75 10.78
N ILE A 48 -6.36 3.02 10.62
CA ILE A 48 -5.81 3.52 9.36
C ILE A 48 -4.30 3.69 9.47
N LEU A 49 -3.56 2.98 8.59
CA LEU A 49 -2.15 3.21 8.33
C LEU A 49 -2.02 4.02 7.05
N SER A 50 -1.13 4.99 7.01
CA SER A 50 -0.95 5.78 5.79
C SER A 50 0.44 6.38 5.66
N THR A 51 0.77 6.88 4.47
CA THR A 51 2.08 7.43 4.13
C THR A 51 1.98 8.88 3.65
N GLY A 52 3.00 9.67 3.90
CA GLY A 52 3.26 10.96 3.28
C GLY A 52 2.04 11.89 3.15
N GLY A 53 1.77 12.33 1.93
CA GLY A 53 0.68 13.27 1.65
C GLY A 53 -0.73 12.73 1.91
N THR A 54 -0.94 11.41 1.83
CA THR A 54 -2.24 10.80 2.18
C THR A 54 -2.47 10.88 3.69
N ALA A 55 -1.48 10.53 4.50
CA ALA A 55 -1.56 10.61 5.96
C ALA A 55 -1.84 12.05 6.43
N ARG A 56 -1.16 13.02 5.82
CA ARG A 56 -1.39 14.44 6.11
C ARG A 56 -2.83 14.85 5.80
N LEU A 57 -3.32 14.57 4.59
CA LEU A 57 -4.68 14.89 4.19
C LEU A 57 -5.73 14.29 5.13
N LEU A 58 -5.57 13.02 5.49
CA LEU A 58 -6.51 12.32 6.36
C LEU A 58 -6.55 12.95 7.76
N ARG A 59 -5.37 13.25 8.34
CA ARG A 59 -5.27 13.93 9.65
C ARG A 59 -5.88 15.33 9.64
N GLU A 60 -5.64 16.12 8.59
CA GLU A 60 -6.22 17.45 8.41
C GLU A 60 -7.76 17.40 8.33
N ASN A 61 -8.33 16.26 7.95
CA ASN A 61 -9.78 16.02 7.92
C ASN A 61 -10.29 15.21 9.12
N GLY A 62 -9.52 15.12 10.21
CA GLY A 62 -9.96 14.53 11.47
C GLY A 62 -9.93 13.01 11.53
N VAL A 63 -9.32 12.33 10.56
CA VAL A 63 -9.12 10.88 10.61
C VAL A 63 -7.87 10.55 11.43
N GLU A 64 -8.01 9.67 12.43
CA GLU A 64 -6.86 9.16 13.17
C GLU A 64 -6.02 8.24 12.26
N VAL A 65 -4.73 8.53 12.15
CA VAL A 65 -3.83 7.81 11.24
C VAL A 65 -2.53 7.48 11.92
N THR A 66 -2.14 6.22 11.91
CA THR A 66 -0.78 5.76 12.21
C THR A 66 0.09 5.93 10.97
N ALA A 67 1.20 6.63 11.07
CA ALA A 67 2.13 6.71 9.94
C ALA A 67 2.82 5.35 9.74
N VAL A 68 3.02 4.96 8.48
CA VAL A 68 3.76 3.73 8.14
C VAL A 68 5.20 3.77 8.69
N THR A 69 5.79 4.96 8.81
CA THR A 69 7.10 5.18 9.44
C THR A 69 7.11 4.90 10.94
N ASP A 70 5.96 4.93 11.60
CA ASP A 70 5.83 4.63 13.03
C ASP A 70 5.66 3.11 13.29
N VAL A 71 5.42 2.34 12.22
CA VAL A 71 5.40 0.88 12.26
C VAL A 71 6.85 0.39 12.24
N PRO A 72 7.24 -0.48 13.10
CA PRO A 72 8.42 -0.53 13.90
C PRO A 72 9.79 -0.34 13.27
N GLY A 73 10.55 0.49 13.95
CA GLY A 73 11.97 0.28 14.19
C GLY A 73 12.94 0.55 13.06
N HIS A 74 12.49 0.85 11.85
CA HIS A 74 13.39 1.20 10.76
C HIS A 74 13.27 2.69 10.43
N PRO A 75 14.37 3.46 10.52
CA PRO A 75 14.35 4.87 10.16
C PRO A 75 13.99 5.03 8.67
N GLU A 76 13.34 6.14 8.34
CA GLU A 76 13.17 6.54 6.94
C GLU A 76 14.56 6.77 6.33
N VAL A 77 14.84 6.07 5.23
CA VAL A 77 16.12 6.18 4.51
C VAL A 77 15.86 6.50 3.05
N PHE A 78 16.87 7.13 2.41
CA PHE A 78 16.83 7.48 0.99
C PHE A 78 15.58 8.31 0.62
N ASP A 79 15.26 9.33 1.42
CA ASP A 79 14.12 10.24 1.18
C ASP A 79 12.78 9.50 0.98
N GLY A 80 12.61 8.38 1.69
CA GLY A 80 11.37 7.59 1.69
C GLY A 80 11.22 6.60 0.54
N ARG A 81 12.24 6.36 -0.27
CA ARG A 81 12.18 5.38 -1.38
C ARG A 81 11.87 3.95 -0.92
N VAL A 82 12.20 3.60 0.33
CA VAL A 82 11.98 2.26 0.89
C VAL A 82 10.97 2.22 2.04
N LYS A 83 10.25 3.32 2.30
CA LYS A 83 9.34 3.46 3.46
C LYS A 83 8.28 2.36 3.59
N THR A 84 7.80 1.80 2.47
CA THR A 84 6.83 0.71 2.46
C THR A 84 7.46 -0.66 2.21
N LEU A 85 8.74 -0.72 1.80
CA LEU A 85 9.46 -1.96 1.51
C LEU A 85 10.07 -2.55 2.78
N HIS A 86 9.22 -2.90 3.73
CA HIS A 86 9.66 -3.39 5.03
C HIS A 86 8.91 -4.68 5.43
N PRO A 87 9.57 -5.64 6.09
CA PRO A 87 8.91 -6.86 6.57
C PRO A 87 7.68 -6.59 7.43
N ALA A 88 7.71 -5.58 8.31
CA ALA A 88 6.58 -5.21 9.16
C ALA A 88 5.34 -4.72 8.39
N ILE A 89 5.48 -4.41 7.09
CA ILE A 89 4.37 -4.06 6.19
C ILE A 89 4.01 -5.24 5.30
N HIS A 90 5.00 -5.92 4.71
CA HIS A 90 4.73 -6.97 3.74
C HIS A 90 4.41 -8.32 4.39
N ALA A 91 4.96 -8.67 5.56
CA ALA A 91 4.62 -9.91 6.25
C ALA A 91 3.13 -9.95 6.64
N PRO A 92 2.54 -8.89 7.26
CA PRO A 92 1.11 -8.83 7.54
C PRO A 92 0.19 -8.97 6.32
N ILE A 93 0.66 -8.55 5.12
CA ILE A 93 -0.09 -8.67 3.87
C ILE A 93 0.06 -10.08 3.26
N LEU A 94 1.24 -10.70 3.36
CA LEU A 94 1.56 -11.94 2.68
C LEU A 94 1.32 -13.20 3.53
N ALA A 95 1.13 -13.05 4.83
CA ALA A 95 0.83 -14.15 5.73
C ALA A 95 -0.53 -14.78 5.38
N ARG A 96 -0.55 -16.11 5.33
CA ARG A 96 -1.76 -16.89 5.04
C ARG A 96 -2.63 -16.97 6.29
N GLY A 97 -3.84 -16.45 6.23
CA GLY A 97 -4.74 -16.37 7.38
C GLY A 97 -5.15 -17.73 7.96
N ASP A 98 -5.17 -18.77 7.14
CA ASP A 98 -5.47 -20.16 7.52
C ASP A 98 -4.23 -20.95 8.00
N ASN A 99 -3.02 -20.39 7.88
CA ASN A 99 -1.78 -21.03 8.29
C ASN A 99 -1.39 -20.62 9.71
N ARG A 100 -1.42 -21.57 10.64
CA ARG A 100 -1.12 -21.32 12.06
C ARG A 100 0.30 -20.85 12.31
N ASP A 101 1.27 -21.34 11.54
CA ASP A 101 2.68 -20.96 11.71
C ASP A 101 2.93 -19.52 11.24
N ASP A 102 2.27 -19.09 10.13
CA ASP A 102 2.32 -17.71 9.67
C ASP A 102 1.72 -16.78 10.74
N MET A 103 0.56 -17.13 11.32
CA MET A 103 -0.09 -16.32 12.35
C MET A 103 0.73 -16.27 13.64
N ALA A 104 1.34 -17.38 14.06
CA ALA A 104 2.24 -17.41 15.22
C ALA A 104 3.45 -16.51 14.99
N THR A 105 4.05 -16.58 13.80
CA THR A 105 5.19 -15.73 13.43
C THR A 105 4.84 -14.24 13.47
N LEU A 106 3.66 -13.84 12.94
CA LEU A 106 3.23 -12.45 13.02
C LEU A 106 3.04 -11.99 14.48
N ALA A 107 2.47 -12.86 15.32
CA ALA A 107 2.28 -12.55 16.74
C ALA A 107 3.62 -12.43 17.49
N GLU A 108 4.58 -13.31 17.24
CA GLU A 108 5.94 -13.24 17.82
C GLU A 108 6.69 -11.98 17.41
N LEU A 109 6.51 -11.54 16.16
CA LEU A 109 7.13 -10.32 15.64
C LEU A 109 6.37 -9.04 16.06
N GLY A 110 5.19 -9.17 16.65
CA GLY A 110 4.33 -8.02 16.96
C GLY A 110 3.83 -7.29 15.71
N TYR A 111 3.58 -8.00 14.63
CA TYR A 111 3.09 -7.46 13.35
C TYR A 111 1.60 -7.75 13.18
N PRO A 112 0.72 -6.82 13.57
CA PRO A 112 -0.73 -7.02 13.37
C PRO A 112 -1.07 -7.07 11.88
N ARG A 113 -2.08 -7.88 11.51
CA ARG A 113 -2.53 -8.04 10.12
C ARG A 113 -2.90 -6.71 9.47
N ILE A 114 -2.80 -6.70 8.13
CA ILE A 114 -3.35 -5.65 7.27
C ILE A 114 -4.43 -6.32 6.42
N ASP A 115 -5.67 -5.90 6.59
CA ASP A 115 -6.85 -6.53 5.99
C ASP A 115 -7.31 -5.84 4.72
N LEU A 116 -6.88 -4.58 4.52
CA LEU A 116 -7.17 -3.79 3.33
C LEU A 116 -5.96 -2.96 2.93
N VAL A 117 -5.69 -2.91 1.62
CA VAL A 117 -4.68 -2.02 1.02
C VAL A 117 -5.35 -1.20 -0.08
N ALA A 118 -5.38 0.13 0.09
CA ALA A 118 -5.82 1.07 -0.94
C ALA A 118 -4.62 1.83 -1.48
N VAL A 119 -4.26 1.54 -2.73
CA VAL A 119 -3.08 2.13 -3.40
C VAL A 119 -3.42 2.47 -4.83
N ASN A 120 -3.30 3.74 -5.19
CA ASN A 120 -3.29 4.16 -6.58
C ASN A 120 -2.06 5.02 -6.86
N ARG A 121 -1.77 5.20 -8.14
CA ARG A 121 -0.54 5.85 -8.59
C ARG A 121 -0.83 6.98 -9.56
N TYR A 122 0.13 7.86 -9.70
CA TYR A 122 0.16 8.82 -10.79
C TYR A 122 0.20 8.08 -12.14
N PRO A 123 -0.60 8.48 -13.12
CA PRO A 123 -0.49 7.95 -14.47
C PRO A 123 0.86 8.38 -15.05
N PHE A 124 1.78 7.43 -15.22
CA PHE A 124 3.14 7.69 -15.70
C PHE A 124 3.14 8.32 -17.10
N GLU A 125 2.14 7.97 -17.89
CA GLU A 125 1.90 8.53 -19.23
C GLU A 125 1.71 10.06 -19.20
N ALA A 126 1.07 10.58 -18.15
CA ALA A 126 0.88 12.02 -18.00
C ALA A 126 2.19 12.76 -17.66
N ILE A 127 3.16 12.08 -17.01
CA ILE A 127 4.49 12.62 -16.79
C ILE A 127 5.27 12.62 -18.12
N ALA A 128 5.22 11.50 -18.83
CA ALA A 128 5.93 11.34 -20.10
C ALA A 128 5.46 12.33 -21.18
N ALA A 129 4.19 12.75 -21.11
CA ALA A 129 3.56 13.68 -22.05
C ALA A 129 3.72 15.17 -21.67
N GLN A 130 4.48 15.51 -20.63
CA GLN A 130 4.66 16.92 -20.25
C GLN A 130 5.45 17.72 -21.30
N ASP A 131 5.02 18.96 -21.52
CA ASP A 131 5.72 19.92 -22.39
C ASP A 131 6.04 21.19 -21.56
N PRO A 132 7.31 21.56 -21.35
CA PRO A 132 8.52 20.88 -21.82
C PRO A 132 8.72 19.50 -21.16
N PRO A 133 9.43 18.58 -21.84
CA PRO A 133 9.70 17.25 -21.31
C PRO A 133 10.45 17.30 -19.97
N VAL A 134 10.06 16.44 -19.03
CA VAL A 134 10.80 16.27 -17.76
C VAL A 134 12.23 15.79 -18.05
N SER A 135 13.18 16.20 -17.21
CA SER A 135 14.54 15.68 -17.31
C SER A 135 14.59 14.16 -17.12
N GLU A 136 15.61 13.49 -17.64
CA GLU A 136 15.76 12.04 -17.46
C GLU A 136 15.90 11.67 -15.99
N SER A 137 16.67 12.43 -15.21
CA SER A 137 16.83 12.22 -13.78
C SER A 137 15.51 12.34 -13.02
N ASP A 138 14.69 13.35 -13.35
CA ASP A 138 13.38 13.53 -12.70
C ASP A 138 12.39 12.43 -13.10
N LEU A 139 12.45 11.98 -14.37
CA LEU A 139 11.62 10.88 -14.84
C LEU A 139 11.94 9.57 -14.09
N ILE A 140 13.23 9.27 -13.92
CA ILE A 140 13.68 8.09 -13.17
C ILE A 140 13.25 8.19 -11.70
N GLU A 141 13.37 9.37 -11.09
CA GLU A 141 12.96 9.58 -9.69
C GLU A 141 11.44 9.37 -9.47
N MET A 142 10.63 9.60 -10.50
CA MET A 142 9.19 9.39 -10.45
C MET A 142 8.75 7.93 -10.62
N ILE A 143 9.67 7.00 -10.89
CA ILE A 143 9.36 5.58 -10.96
C ILE A 143 8.98 5.06 -9.58
N ASP A 144 7.72 4.67 -9.43
CA ASP A 144 7.20 4.12 -8.17
C ASP A 144 7.58 2.64 -8.01
N ILE A 145 8.29 2.33 -6.94
CA ILE A 145 8.66 0.96 -6.56
C ILE A 145 7.71 0.43 -5.47
N GLY A 146 7.45 1.24 -4.46
CA GLY A 146 6.69 0.83 -3.28
C GLY A 146 5.22 0.54 -3.57
N GLY A 147 4.58 1.38 -4.38
CA GLY A 147 3.18 1.20 -4.77
C GLY A 147 2.93 -0.10 -5.53
N PRO A 148 3.64 -0.38 -6.65
CA PRO A 148 3.53 -1.66 -7.35
C PRO A 148 3.78 -2.88 -6.47
N THR A 149 4.75 -2.80 -5.57
CA THR A 149 5.07 -3.90 -4.65
C THR A 149 3.91 -4.17 -3.69
N LEU A 150 3.33 -3.13 -3.09
CA LEU A 150 2.13 -3.25 -2.24
C LEU A 150 0.93 -3.82 -3.01
N VAL A 151 0.67 -3.31 -4.22
CA VAL A 151 -0.42 -3.78 -5.08
C VAL A 151 -0.27 -5.26 -5.39
N ARG A 152 0.92 -5.69 -5.80
CA ARG A 152 1.19 -7.10 -6.15
C ARG A 152 1.11 -8.03 -4.94
N ALA A 153 1.63 -7.61 -3.78
CA ALA A 153 1.56 -8.39 -2.55
C ALA A 153 0.10 -8.61 -2.13
N SER A 154 -0.70 -7.54 -2.10
CA SER A 154 -2.10 -7.59 -1.71
C SER A 154 -2.96 -8.36 -2.72
N ALA A 155 -2.75 -8.16 -4.03
CA ALA A 155 -3.45 -8.92 -5.06
C ALA A 155 -3.14 -10.42 -5.02
N LYS A 156 -1.89 -10.82 -4.71
CA LYS A 156 -1.52 -12.21 -4.46
C LYS A 156 -2.28 -12.78 -3.26
N SER A 157 -2.44 -11.99 -2.21
CA SER A 157 -3.07 -12.37 -0.95
C SER A 157 -4.57 -12.04 -0.90
N HIS A 158 -5.25 -11.93 -2.06
CA HIS A 158 -6.64 -11.49 -2.14
C HIS A 158 -7.65 -12.34 -1.35
N ALA A 159 -7.31 -13.56 -1.02
CA ALA A 159 -8.13 -14.38 -0.13
C ALA A 159 -8.23 -13.79 1.29
N ASP A 160 -7.17 -13.14 1.74
CA ASP A 160 -7.00 -12.61 3.07
C ASP A 160 -7.05 -11.07 3.12
N VAL A 161 -6.63 -10.38 2.05
CA VAL A 161 -6.45 -8.94 1.99
C VAL A 161 -7.29 -8.33 0.86
N LEU A 162 -8.07 -7.30 1.18
CA LEU A 162 -8.79 -6.51 0.19
C LEU A 162 -7.82 -5.55 -0.50
N ILE A 163 -7.73 -5.58 -1.82
CA ILE A 163 -6.91 -4.64 -2.60
C ILE A 163 -7.79 -3.69 -3.40
N VAL A 164 -7.63 -2.40 -3.21
CA VAL A 164 -8.37 -1.37 -3.94
C VAL A 164 -7.38 -0.45 -4.65
N THR A 165 -7.48 -0.37 -5.96
CA THR A 165 -6.61 0.46 -6.80
C THR A 165 -7.36 1.54 -7.57
N ASN A 166 -8.70 1.55 -7.48
CA ASN A 166 -9.56 2.52 -8.13
C ASN A 166 -10.48 3.19 -7.09
N PRO A 167 -10.53 4.54 -7.01
CA PRO A 167 -11.48 5.24 -6.16
C PRO A 167 -12.95 4.87 -6.42
N ASP A 168 -13.30 4.49 -7.65
CA ASP A 168 -14.66 4.08 -8.03
C ASP A 168 -15.13 2.81 -7.28
N ASP A 169 -14.19 1.97 -6.82
CA ASP A 169 -14.51 0.76 -6.05
C ASP A 169 -14.82 1.04 -4.57
N TYR A 170 -14.55 2.28 -4.05
CA TYR A 170 -14.75 2.61 -2.64
C TYR A 170 -16.22 2.46 -2.20
N GLY A 171 -17.15 2.93 -3.04
CA GLY A 171 -18.58 2.91 -2.71
C GLY A 171 -19.10 1.49 -2.50
N GLU A 172 -18.94 0.62 -3.48
CA GLU A 172 -19.35 -0.79 -3.41
C GLU A 172 -18.75 -1.50 -2.18
N LEU A 173 -17.44 -1.29 -1.94
CA LEU A 173 -16.78 -1.94 -0.84
C LEU A 173 -17.28 -1.45 0.52
N LEU A 174 -17.52 -0.15 0.67
CA LEU A 174 -18.09 0.42 1.90
C LEU A 174 -19.50 -0.08 2.18
N GLU A 175 -20.35 -0.21 1.16
CA GLU A 175 -21.70 -0.77 1.31
C GLU A 175 -21.64 -2.19 1.88
N ILE A 176 -20.81 -3.07 1.32
CA ILE A 176 -20.63 -4.45 1.80
C ILE A 176 -20.11 -4.47 3.24
N LEU A 177 -19.11 -3.65 3.56
CA LEU A 177 -18.53 -3.61 4.90
C LEU A 177 -19.49 -3.03 5.93
N GLN A 178 -20.30 -2.02 5.58
CA GLN A 178 -21.30 -1.43 6.47
C GLN A 178 -22.41 -2.44 6.82
N GLU A 179 -22.90 -3.22 5.86
CA GLU A 179 -23.88 -4.27 6.09
C GLU A 179 -23.38 -5.36 7.05
N ALA A 180 -22.05 -5.55 7.09
CA ALA A 180 -21.39 -6.56 7.93
C ALA A 180 -20.68 -5.97 9.16
N ASN A 181 -21.01 -4.76 9.59
CA ASN A 181 -20.40 -4.09 10.74
C ASN A 181 -18.86 -3.99 10.65
N GLY A 182 -18.33 -3.83 9.46
CA GLY A 182 -16.89 -3.64 9.22
C GLY A 182 -16.08 -4.93 9.12
N ASP A 183 -16.69 -6.11 9.09
CA ASP A 183 -15.96 -7.38 8.97
C ASP A 183 -15.36 -7.55 7.55
N PRO A 184 -14.01 -7.54 7.39
CA PRO A 184 -13.38 -7.76 6.10
C PRO A 184 -13.71 -9.12 5.49
N ASN A 185 -14.03 -10.13 6.29
CA ASN A 185 -14.32 -11.48 5.80
C ASN A 185 -15.70 -11.59 5.13
N SER A 186 -16.56 -10.60 5.29
CA SER A 186 -17.88 -10.53 4.65
C SER A 186 -17.80 -10.34 3.13
N VAL A 187 -16.69 -9.80 2.63
CA VAL A 187 -16.51 -9.53 1.20
C VAL A 187 -16.34 -10.84 0.44
N ALA A 188 -17.28 -11.12 -0.48
CA ALA A 188 -17.30 -12.35 -1.26
C ALA A 188 -16.00 -12.57 -2.06
N MET A 189 -15.58 -13.83 -2.21
CA MET A 189 -14.37 -14.20 -2.94
C MET A 189 -14.39 -13.69 -4.39
N SER A 190 -15.54 -13.66 -5.05
CA SER A 190 -15.69 -13.11 -6.40
C SER A 190 -15.33 -11.62 -6.49
N THR A 191 -15.74 -10.82 -5.49
CA THR A 191 -15.39 -9.40 -5.39
C THR A 191 -13.89 -9.25 -5.13
N ARG A 192 -13.32 -10.04 -4.21
CA ARG A 192 -11.87 -10.04 -3.93
C ARG A 192 -11.05 -10.37 -5.19
N GLN A 193 -11.46 -11.39 -5.96
CA GLN A 193 -10.81 -11.79 -7.21
C GLN A 193 -10.92 -10.69 -8.28
N ARG A 194 -12.08 -10.03 -8.40
CA ARG A 194 -12.27 -8.90 -9.32
C ARG A 194 -11.32 -7.74 -8.98
N LEU A 195 -11.25 -7.36 -7.72
CA LEU A 195 -10.35 -6.31 -7.25
C LEU A 195 -8.87 -6.67 -7.49
N ALA A 196 -8.49 -7.92 -7.22
CA ALA A 196 -7.12 -8.41 -7.48
C ALA A 196 -6.78 -8.43 -8.98
N LEU A 197 -7.72 -8.83 -9.84
CA LEU A 197 -7.55 -8.76 -11.29
C LEU A 197 -7.32 -7.31 -11.76
N THR A 198 -8.16 -6.37 -11.30
CA THR A 198 -8.00 -4.94 -11.60
C THR A 198 -6.64 -4.43 -11.14
N ALA A 199 -6.18 -4.84 -9.97
CA ALA A 199 -4.89 -4.47 -9.42
C ALA A 199 -3.72 -4.94 -10.30
N TYR A 200 -3.75 -6.20 -10.77
CA TYR A 200 -2.74 -6.72 -11.70
C TYR A 200 -2.78 -6.03 -13.06
N GLN A 201 -3.98 -5.78 -13.61
CA GLN A 201 -4.12 -5.07 -14.88
C GLN A 201 -3.52 -3.66 -14.81
N ARG A 202 -3.79 -2.91 -13.73
CA ARG A 202 -3.22 -1.58 -13.52
C ARG A 202 -1.70 -1.60 -13.33
N THR A 203 -1.16 -2.62 -12.68
CA THR A 203 0.29 -2.77 -12.53
C THR A 203 0.95 -3.11 -13.86
N ALA A 204 0.36 -4.02 -14.64
CA ALA A 204 0.87 -4.36 -15.96
C ALA A 204 0.84 -3.16 -16.92
N ALA A 205 -0.26 -2.39 -16.94
CA ALA A 205 -0.36 -1.18 -17.76
C ALA A 205 0.73 -0.14 -17.39
N TYR A 206 1.01 0.02 -16.11
CA TYR A 206 2.07 0.91 -15.64
C TYR A 206 3.45 0.47 -16.12
N ASP A 207 3.78 -0.82 -16.00
CA ASP A 207 5.09 -1.34 -16.44
C ASP A 207 5.24 -1.20 -17.97
N VAL A 208 4.16 -1.40 -18.73
CA VAL A 208 4.14 -1.18 -20.19
C VAL A 208 4.36 0.29 -20.53
N ALA A 209 3.67 1.21 -19.86
CA ALA A 209 3.84 2.64 -20.08
C ALA A 209 5.27 3.10 -19.77
N LEU A 210 5.84 2.61 -18.68
CA LEU A 210 7.22 2.87 -18.30
C LEU A 210 8.21 2.37 -19.38
N ALA A 211 8.07 1.12 -19.81
CA ALA A 211 8.93 0.52 -20.82
C ALA A 211 8.87 1.30 -22.14
N ASN A 212 7.66 1.66 -22.60
CA ASN A 212 7.47 2.44 -23.83
C ASN A 212 8.12 3.83 -23.74
N THR A 213 7.98 4.51 -22.59
CA THR A 213 8.56 5.83 -22.37
C THR A 213 10.10 5.77 -22.42
N LEU A 214 10.69 4.78 -21.75
CA LEU A 214 12.15 4.60 -21.76
C LEU A 214 12.67 4.25 -23.16
N ALA A 215 11.96 3.38 -23.90
CA ALA A 215 12.33 3.04 -25.28
C ALA A 215 12.34 4.28 -26.19
N HIS A 216 11.27 5.09 -26.13
CA HIS A 216 11.18 6.31 -26.94
C HIS A 216 12.28 7.34 -26.62
N ARG A 217 12.68 7.43 -25.36
CA ARG A 217 13.80 8.28 -24.94
C ARG A 217 15.16 7.80 -25.48
N LEU A 218 15.38 6.48 -25.50
CA LEU A 218 16.60 5.89 -26.07
C LEU A 218 16.71 6.19 -27.57
N GLU A 219 15.64 6.01 -28.34
CA GLU A 219 15.58 6.32 -29.77
C GLU A 219 15.92 7.80 -30.04
N SER A 220 15.33 8.71 -29.25
CA SER A 220 15.61 10.15 -29.38
C SER A 220 17.06 10.52 -29.08
N LEU A 221 17.75 9.82 -28.19
CA LEU A 221 19.16 10.04 -27.91
C LEU A 221 20.07 9.54 -29.05
N GLU A 222 19.72 8.43 -29.68
CA GLU A 222 20.46 7.90 -30.84
C GLU A 222 20.35 8.81 -32.06
N GLU A 223 19.16 9.42 -32.29
CA GLU A 223 18.95 10.40 -33.38
C GLU A 223 19.77 11.69 -33.18
N ILE A 224 19.95 12.15 -31.94
CA ILE A 224 20.76 13.36 -31.64
C ILE A 224 22.26 13.07 -31.79
N ALA A 225 22.68 11.83 -31.58
CA ALA A 225 24.09 11.42 -31.65
C ALA A 225 24.57 11.07 -33.07
N SER A 226 23.66 10.95 -34.04
CA SER A 226 23.92 10.62 -35.44
C SER A 226 24.00 11.88 -36.31
#